data_c483505185476f3afd77c2284dfa8125
#
_entry.id   c483505185476f3afd77c2284dfa8125
#
_cell.length_a   1.000
_cell.length_b   1.000
_cell.length_c   1.000
_cell.angle_alpha   90.00
_cell.angle_beta   90.00
_cell.angle_gamma   90.00
#
_symmetry.space_group_name_H-M   'P 1'
#
loop_
_entity.id
_entity.type
_entity.pdbx_description
1 polymer ?
#
loop_
_entity_poly.entity_id
_entity_poly.type
_entity_poly.pdbx_seq_one_letter_code
_entity_poly.pdbx_strand_id
1 'polypeptide(L)'
;MAVFTSKINRKSDLFNNNKEDFTKLIKKMEDIHLRAEKVSERRRSKFIERGQLTPRERLSKLLDKDEIFIELFNMISFLVDDDNHDTSISGGSIIAGIGFVCGVRCVVFVDDSGINAGALTAKSIDKALGCLDISLKQKLPFIHLVESSGINLMNYTVEFWSNTGGMFYGLAKLSAAGIPTIAVLHGLSTAGGAYQPGMSDYVIGVKKNGMAALAGP
;
A
#
# COMPACT_ATOMS: atom_id res chain seq x y z
N MET A 1 40.22 -0.90 -2.07
CA MET A 1 39.04 -1.04 -2.96
C MET A 1 39.33 -0.31 -4.26
N ALA A 2 39.10 -0.94 -5.41
CA ALA A 2 39.22 -0.25 -6.70
C ALA A 2 38.07 0.75 -6.85
N VAL A 3 38.42 2.01 -7.09
CA VAL A 3 37.41 3.05 -7.35
C VAL A 3 36.99 2.95 -8.81
N PHE A 4 35.69 2.70 -9.05
CA PHE A 4 35.14 2.71 -10.40
C PHE A 4 35.04 4.16 -10.91
N THR A 5 35.71 4.45 -12.02
CA THR A 5 35.63 5.75 -12.67
C THR A 5 34.74 5.62 -13.92
N SER A 6 33.63 6.35 -13.98
CA SER A 6 32.73 6.34 -15.12
C SER A 6 33.40 6.98 -16.35
N LYS A 7 33.30 6.30 -17.50
CA LYS A 7 33.77 6.82 -18.81
C LYS A 7 32.63 7.48 -19.61
N ILE A 8 31.46 7.70 -19.01
CA ILE A 8 30.31 8.29 -19.69
C ILE A 8 30.57 9.75 -20.00
N ASN A 9 30.48 10.12 -21.29
CA ASN A 9 30.49 11.50 -21.72
C ASN A 9 29.06 12.09 -21.67
N ARG A 10 28.76 12.85 -20.59
CA ARG A 10 27.44 13.47 -20.38
C ARG A 10 27.11 14.60 -21.37
N LYS A 11 28.08 15.03 -22.20
CA LYS A 11 27.90 16.08 -23.21
C LYS A 11 27.69 15.51 -24.61
N SER A 12 27.77 14.19 -24.81
CA SER A 12 27.56 13.57 -26.11
C SER A 12 26.09 13.56 -26.50
N ASP A 13 25.80 13.64 -27.81
CA ASP A 13 24.46 13.55 -28.35
C ASP A 13 23.80 12.22 -27.99
N LEU A 14 24.55 11.13 -27.99
CA LEU A 14 24.08 9.81 -27.57
C LEU A 14 23.57 9.82 -26.13
N PHE A 15 24.33 10.45 -25.20
CA PHE A 15 23.89 10.58 -23.81
C PHE A 15 22.62 11.40 -23.68
N ASN A 16 22.53 12.52 -24.40
CA ASN A 16 21.38 13.42 -24.36
C ASN A 16 20.12 12.75 -24.93
N ASN A 17 20.24 12.05 -26.04
CA ASN A 17 19.13 11.31 -26.65
C ASN A 17 18.65 10.19 -25.73
N ASN A 18 19.56 9.37 -25.17
CA ASN A 18 19.23 8.31 -24.24
C ASN A 18 18.55 8.87 -22.97
N LYS A 19 19.04 10.00 -22.45
CA LYS A 19 18.44 10.68 -21.29
C LYS A 19 17.01 11.13 -21.59
N GLU A 20 16.80 11.73 -22.76
CA GLU A 20 15.47 12.19 -23.17
C GLU A 20 14.49 11.03 -23.30
N ASP A 21 14.88 9.95 -23.97
CA ASP A 21 14.02 8.78 -24.16
C ASP A 21 13.72 8.09 -22.83
N PHE A 22 14.70 7.98 -21.94
CA PHE A 22 14.48 7.42 -20.60
C PHE A 22 13.56 8.29 -19.74
N THR A 23 13.69 9.62 -19.89
CA THR A 23 12.79 10.56 -19.20
C THR A 23 11.34 10.43 -19.67
N LYS A 24 11.11 10.19 -20.98
CA LYS A 24 9.76 9.90 -21.50
C LYS A 24 9.16 8.62 -20.90
N LEU A 25 9.98 7.57 -20.71
CA LEU A 25 9.53 6.32 -20.08
C LEU A 25 9.21 6.51 -18.60
N ILE A 26 10.04 7.25 -17.85
CA ILE A 26 9.76 7.59 -16.45
C ILE A 26 8.44 8.35 -16.35
N LYS A 27 8.21 9.34 -17.19
CA LYS A 27 6.97 10.11 -17.20
C LYS A 27 5.73 9.23 -17.46
N LYS A 28 5.82 8.28 -18.38
CA LYS A 28 4.73 7.31 -18.60
C LYS A 28 4.44 6.48 -17.35
N MET A 29 5.47 6.04 -16.64
CA MET A 29 5.33 5.28 -15.40
C MET A 29 4.67 6.14 -14.31
N GLU A 30 5.10 7.39 -14.16
CA GLU A 30 4.49 8.35 -13.22
C GLU A 30 3.02 8.59 -13.54
N ASP A 31 2.66 8.77 -14.81
CA ASP A 31 1.27 8.93 -15.26
C ASP A 31 0.39 7.72 -14.91
N ILE A 32 0.95 6.49 -14.99
CA ILE A 32 0.26 5.26 -14.58
C ILE A 32 0.03 5.26 -13.06
N HIS A 33 1.03 5.61 -12.25
CA HIS A 33 0.90 5.68 -10.79
C HIS A 33 -0.16 6.70 -10.36
N LEU A 34 -0.19 7.86 -10.99
CA LEU A 34 -1.17 8.91 -10.71
C LEU A 34 -2.62 8.51 -11.00
N ARG A 35 -2.87 7.45 -11.78
CA ARG A 35 -4.24 6.98 -12.05
C ARG A 35 -4.92 6.48 -10.79
N ALA A 36 -4.23 5.68 -9.98
CA ALA A 36 -4.78 5.18 -8.71
C ALA A 36 -5.18 6.33 -7.78
N GLU A 37 -4.30 7.33 -7.66
CA GLU A 37 -4.58 8.53 -6.86
C GLU A 37 -5.80 9.29 -7.39
N LYS A 38 -5.89 9.52 -8.70
CA LYS A 38 -7.04 10.19 -9.33
C LYS A 38 -8.35 9.43 -9.12
N VAL A 39 -8.32 8.09 -9.13
CA VAL A 39 -9.52 7.26 -8.89
C VAL A 39 -9.96 7.38 -7.43
N SER A 40 -9.04 7.28 -6.49
CA SER A 40 -9.32 7.46 -5.06
C SER A 40 -9.85 8.86 -4.78
N GLU A 41 -9.24 9.89 -5.35
CA GLU A 41 -9.61 11.30 -5.17
C GLU A 41 -11.04 11.61 -5.64
N ARG A 42 -11.59 10.89 -6.63
CA ARG A 42 -13.00 11.02 -7.04
C ARG A 42 -13.99 10.73 -5.90
N ARG A 43 -13.53 10.01 -4.86
CA ARG A 43 -14.32 9.68 -3.67
C ARG A 43 -14.13 10.67 -2.52
N ARG A 44 -13.34 11.74 -2.69
CA ARG A 44 -13.05 12.74 -1.64
C ARG A 44 -14.31 13.28 -0.96
N SER A 45 -15.36 13.60 -1.71
CA SER A 45 -16.61 14.08 -1.14
C SER A 45 -17.22 13.09 -0.13
N LYS A 46 -17.17 11.79 -0.43
CA LYS A 46 -17.67 10.74 0.47
C LYS A 46 -16.84 10.61 1.76
N PHE A 47 -15.52 10.81 1.69
CA PHE A 47 -14.69 10.88 2.89
C PHE A 47 -15.05 12.08 3.76
N ILE A 48 -15.21 13.26 3.15
CA ILE A 48 -15.60 14.49 3.85
C ILE A 48 -16.98 14.33 4.52
N GLU A 49 -17.99 13.81 3.82
CA GLU A 49 -19.32 13.54 4.36
C GLU A 49 -19.30 12.63 5.60
N ARG A 50 -18.35 11.70 5.66
CA ARG A 50 -18.14 10.78 6.80
C ARG A 50 -17.24 11.37 7.89
N GLY A 51 -16.73 12.59 7.73
CA GLY A 51 -15.74 13.18 8.63
C GLY A 51 -14.40 12.43 8.63
N GLN A 52 -14.04 11.82 7.50
CA GLN A 52 -12.82 11.06 7.31
C GLN A 52 -11.82 11.80 6.43
N LEU A 53 -10.54 11.54 6.65
CA LEU A 53 -9.46 11.91 5.74
C LEU A 53 -9.38 10.91 4.59
N THR A 54 -8.90 11.35 3.43
CA THR A 54 -8.54 10.43 2.34
C THR A 54 -7.34 9.55 2.75
N PRO A 55 -7.15 8.38 2.13
CA PRO A 55 -6.03 7.49 2.47
C PRO A 55 -4.65 8.17 2.38
N ARG A 56 -4.40 8.99 1.35
CA ARG A 56 -3.14 9.72 1.21
C ARG A 56 -2.99 10.86 2.23
N GLU A 57 -4.07 11.52 2.64
CA GLU A 57 -4.04 12.48 3.75
C GLU A 57 -3.72 11.81 5.09
N ARG A 58 -4.28 10.60 5.35
CA ARG A 58 -3.95 9.81 6.54
C ARG A 58 -2.47 9.46 6.56
N LEU A 59 -1.95 8.95 5.43
CA LEU A 59 -0.53 8.63 5.26
C LEU A 59 0.34 9.86 5.51
N SER A 60 0.04 10.99 4.88
CA SER A 60 0.80 12.24 5.04
C SER A 60 0.81 12.77 6.47
N LYS A 61 -0.27 12.52 7.26
CA LYS A 61 -0.33 12.91 8.68
C LYS A 61 0.39 11.93 9.61
N LEU A 62 0.58 10.69 9.19
CA LEU A 62 1.31 9.68 9.95
C LEU A 62 2.81 9.83 9.80
N LEU A 63 3.27 10.11 8.59
CA LEU A 63 4.69 10.23 8.28
C LEU A 63 5.30 11.48 8.88
N ASP A 64 6.55 11.37 9.29
CA ASP A 64 7.34 12.50 9.75
C ASP A 64 7.52 13.52 8.61
N LYS A 65 7.40 14.78 8.97
CA LYS A 65 7.51 15.88 8.01
C LYS A 65 8.92 15.95 7.45
N ASP A 66 9.02 16.21 6.14
CA ASP A 66 10.28 16.36 5.40
C ASP A 66 11.12 15.08 5.29
N GLU A 67 10.58 13.92 5.74
CA GLU A 67 11.21 12.62 5.56
C GLU A 67 10.73 11.91 4.29
N ILE A 68 11.58 11.06 3.73
CA ILE A 68 11.30 10.34 2.48
C ILE A 68 10.34 9.17 2.74
N PHE A 69 9.29 9.08 1.94
CA PHE A 69 8.47 7.88 1.80
C PHE A 69 8.78 7.16 0.49
N ILE A 70 9.26 5.93 0.58
CA ILE A 70 9.54 5.09 -0.58
C ILE A 70 8.35 4.16 -0.80
N GLU A 71 7.50 4.49 -1.77
CA GLU A 71 6.35 3.66 -2.11
C GLU A 71 6.81 2.36 -2.78
N LEU A 72 6.29 1.21 -2.32
CA LEU A 72 6.64 -0.13 -2.75
C LEU A 72 5.50 -0.79 -3.52
N PHE A 73 5.85 -1.67 -4.46
CA PHE A 73 4.89 -2.46 -5.24
C PHE A 73 3.83 -1.60 -5.94
N ASN A 74 4.19 -0.38 -6.33
CA ASN A 74 3.27 0.59 -6.91
C ASN A 74 2.83 0.25 -8.35
N MET A 75 3.50 -0.68 -9.03
CA MET A 75 3.07 -1.21 -10.35
C MET A 75 2.26 -2.51 -10.26
N ILE A 76 2.08 -3.08 -9.07
CA ILE A 76 1.29 -4.30 -8.91
C ILE A 76 -0.16 -4.05 -9.38
N SER A 77 -0.82 -5.04 -9.91
CA SER A 77 -2.15 -4.98 -10.55
C SER A 77 -2.21 -4.32 -11.93
N PHE A 78 -1.18 -3.59 -12.38
CA PHE A 78 -1.21 -3.00 -13.71
C PHE A 78 -1.29 -4.08 -14.78
N LEU A 79 -2.31 -4.00 -15.65
CA LEU A 79 -2.64 -4.96 -16.72
C LEU A 79 -2.90 -6.41 -16.22
N VAL A 80 -3.38 -6.55 -14.98
CA VAL A 80 -3.74 -7.86 -14.40
C VAL A 80 -5.25 -8.00 -14.24
N ASP A 81 -5.89 -7.07 -13.52
CA ASP A 81 -7.34 -7.07 -13.31
C ASP A 81 -8.09 -6.40 -14.48
N ASP A 82 -7.41 -5.53 -15.21
CA ASP A 82 -7.87 -4.82 -16.40
C ASP A 82 -6.71 -4.79 -17.40
N ASP A 83 -6.87 -5.42 -18.56
CA ASP A 83 -5.85 -5.53 -19.63
C ASP A 83 -5.76 -4.28 -20.53
N ASN A 84 -6.61 -3.30 -20.32
CA ASN A 84 -6.60 -2.05 -21.08
C ASN A 84 -5.55 -1.10 -20.53
N HIS A 85 -4.56 -0.77 -21.36
CA HIS A 85 -3.48 0.16 -21.02
C HIS A 85 -3.93 1.55 -20.55
N ASP A 86 -5.10 2.01 -20.99
CA ASP A 86 -5.59 3.36 -20.69
C ASP A 86 -6.42 3.44 -19.42
N THR A 87 -7.03 2.33 -19.01
CA THR A 87 -7.92 2.27 -17.83
C THR A 87 -7.35 1.49 -16.66
N SER A 88 -6.39 0.60 -16.90
CA SER A 88 -5.77 -0.22 -15.85
C SER A 88 -5.14 0.64 -14.75
N ILE A 89 -5.40 0.25 -13.50
CA ILE A 89 -4.94 0.93 -12.29
C ILE A 89 -3.81 0.13 -11.65
N SER A 90 -2.70 0.79 -11.39
CA SER A 90 -1.57 0.21 -10.67
C SER A 90 -1.73 0.33 -9.14
N GLY A 91 -1.04 -0.52 -8.39
CA GLY A 91 -1.00 -0.46 -6.92
C GLY A 91 -2.19 -1.10 -6.21
N GLY A 92 -3.28 -1.41 -6.93
CA GLY A 92 -4.51 -1.94 -6.35
C GLY A 92 -5.18 -0.95 -5.40
N SER A 93 -5.93 -1.46 -4.42
CA SER A 93 -6.58 -0.69 -3.35
C SER A 93 -5.67 -0.47 -2.12
N ILE A 94 -4.35 -0.41 -2.33
CA ILE A 94 -3.39 -0.33 -1.23
C ILE A 94 -2.23 0.60 -1.59
N ILE A 95 -1.92 1.51 -0.66
CA ILE A 95 -0.67 2.27 -0.66
C ILE A 95 0.26 1.63 0.35
N ALA A 96 1.48 1.29 -0.03
CA ALA A 96 2.44 0.71 0.90
C ALA A 96 3.85 1.19 0.61
N GLY A 97 4.66 1.32 1.65
CA GLY A 97 6.03 1.78 1.49
C GLY A 97 6.81 1.78 2.80
N ILE A 98 8.02 2.30 2.71
CA ILE A 98 8.90 2.52 3.85
C ILE A 98 8.99 4.03 4.09
N GLY A 99 8.73 4.45 5.32
CA GLY A 99 8.82 5.84 5.74
C GLY A 99 9.20 5.95 7.21
N PHE A 100 9.22 7.17 7.73
CA PHE A 100 9.55 7.45 9.11
C PHE A 100 8.31 7.89 9.88
N VAL A 101 8.14 7.34 11.08
CA VAL A 101 7.09 7.70 12.03
C VAL A 101 7.75 7.89 13.40
N CYS A 102 7.69 9.11 13.94
CA CYS A 102 8.36 9.50 15.19
C CYS A 102 9.86 9.16 15.20
N GLY A 103 10.56 9.39 14.10
CA GLY A 103 12.00 9.11 13.91
C GLY A 103 12.32 7.62 13.71
N VAL A 104 11.33 6.73 13.68
CA VAL A 104 11.52 5.30 13.49
C VAL A 104 11.15 4.90 12.06
N ARG A 105 12.06 4.22 11.38
CA ARG A 105 11.80 3.68 10.04
C ARG A 105 10.82 2.50 10.13
N CYS A 106 9.70 2.60 9.44
CA CYS A 106 8.61 1.63 9.48
C CYS A 106 8.19 1.19 8.07
N VAL A 107 7.63 -0.01 7.96
CA VAL A 107 6.77 -0.37 6.83
C VAL A 107 5.38 0.17 7.12
N VAL A 108 4.85 1.02 6.23
CA VAL A 108 3.51 1.59 6.34
C VAL A 108 2.65 1.02 5.24
N PHE A 109 1.46 0.53 5.61
CA PHE A 109 0.49 -0.12 4.75
C PHE A 109 -0.86 0.57 4.94
N VAL A 110 -1.50 1.00 3.88
CA VAL A 110 -2.71 1.84 3.92
C VAL A 110 -3.76 1.28 2.99
N ASP A 111 -4.89 0.89 3.52
CA ASP A 111 -6.05 0.54 2.70
C ASP A 111 -6.60 1.79 2.02
N ASP A 112 -6.75 1.75 0.69
CA ASP A 112 -7.37 2.81 -0.09
C ASP A 112 -8.83 2.46 -0.39
N SER A 113 -9.72 2.80 0.53
CA SER A 113 -11.16 2.59 0.39
C SER A 113 -11.82 3.47 -0.69
N GLY A 114 -11.09 4.42 -1.27
CA GLY A 114 -11.50 5.15 -2.48
C GLY A 114 -11.45 4.28 -3.73
N ILE A 115 -10.70 3.17 -3.71
CA ILE A 115 -10.60 2.19 -4.79
C ILE A 115 -11.32 0.90 -4.33
N ASN A 116 -12.38 0.51 -5.02
CA ASN A 116 -13.15 -0.72 -4.74
C ASN A 116 -13.52 -0.90 -3.25
N ALA A 117 -13.80 0.20 -2.53
CA ALA A 117 -14.08 0.19 -1.08
C ALA A 117 -13.01 -0.51 -0.23
N GLY A 118 -11.74 -0.49 -0.65
CA GLY A 118 -10.64 -1.17 0.03
C GLY A 118 -10.71 -2.71 -0.06
N ALA A 119 -11.43 -3.25 -1.04
CA ALA A 119 -11.51 -4.69 -1.22
C ALA A 119 -10.16 -5.28 -1.62
N LEU A 120 -9.79 -6.38 -0.99
CA LEU A 120 -8.55 -7.10 -1.27
C LEU A 120 -8.72 -7.99 -2.50
N THR A 121 -7.79 -7.83 -3.44
CA THR A 121 -7.62 -8.70 -4.62
C THR A 121 -6.41 -9.61 -4.44
N ALA A 122 -6.20 -10.57 -5.33
CA ALA A 122 -5.02 -11.44 -5.31
C ALA A 122 -3.71 -10.62 -5.30
N LYS A 123 -3.66 -9.54 -6.09
CA LYS A 123 -2.48 -8.66 -6.14
C LYS A 123 -2.33 -7.78 -4.89
N SER A 124 -3.42 -7.41 -4.25
CA SER A 124 -3.37 -6.74 -2.94
C SER A 124 -2.74 -7.65 -1.87
N ILE A 125 -3.07 -8.95 -1.89
CA ILE A 125 -2.47 -9.94 -1.01
C ILE A 125 -0.98 -10.13 -1.30
N ASP A 126 -0.57 -10.26 -2.57
CA ASP A 126 0.84 -10.36 -2.95
C ASP A 126 1.64 -9.14 -2.43
N LYS A 127 1.07 -7.94 -2.55
CA LYS A 127 1.66 -6.70 -2.00
C LYS A 127 1.81 -6.76 -0.48
N ALA A 128 0.76 -7.21 0.22
CA ALA A 128 0.79 -7.36 1.66
C ALA A 128 1.86 -8.36 2.12
N LEU A 129 1.94 -9.53 1.48
CA LEU A 129 2.95 -10.55 1.79
C LEU A 129 4.36 -10.03 1.56
N GLY A 130 4.59 -9.28 0.47
CA GLY A 130 5.87 -8.63 0.20
C GLY A 130 6.24 -7.61 1.28
N CYS A 131 5.29 -6.80 1.74
CA CYS A 131 5.51 -5.82 2.82
C CYS A 131 5.82 -6.49 4.16
N LEU A 132 5.10 -7.57 4.51
CA LEU A 132 5.35 -8.34 5.73
C LEU A 132 6.73 -9.03 5.69
N ASP A 133 7.14 -9.55 4.54
CA ASP A 133 8.46 -10.16 4.35
C ASP A 133 9.58 -9.12 4.51
N ILE A 134 9.42 -7.92 3.94
CA ILE A 134 10.36 -6.80 4.12
C ILE A 134 10.43 -6.40 5.60
N SER A 135 9.27 -6.24 6.26
CA SER A 135 9.20 -5.91 7.67
C SER A 135 9.98 -6.93 8.51
N LEU A 136 9.76 -8.24 8.26
CA LEU A 136 10.44 -9.31 8.97
C LEU A 136 11.96 -9.31 8.74
N LYS A 137 12.38 -9.24 7.47
CA LYS A 137 13.80 -9.30 7.09
C LYS A 137 14.60 -8.08 7.54
N GLN A 138 13.98 -6.90 7.47
CA GLN A 138 14.61 -5.64 7.83
C GLN A 138 14.35 -5.25 9.29
N LYS A 139 13.57 -6.03 10.04
CA LYS A 139 13.16 -5.76 11.43
C LYS A 139 12.52 -4.38 11.61
N LEU A 140 11.64 -4.02 10.66
CA LEU A 140 10.93 -2.75 10.68
C LEU A 140 9.55 -2.93 11.31
N PRO A 141 9.11 -2.05 12.22
CA PRO A 141 7.71 -2.03 12.66
C PRO A 141 6.76 -1.97 11.47
N PHE A 142 5.60 -2.66 11.58
CA PHE A 142 4.58 -2.69 10.56
C PHE A 142 3.37 -1.88 11.04
N ILE A 143 3.04 -0.80 10.33
CA ILE A 143 1.92 0.08 10.64
C ILE A 143 0.87 -0.04 9.55
N HIS A 144 -0.35 -0.44 9.91
CA HIS A 144 -1.46 -0.60 8.98
C HIS A 144 -2.59 0.40 9.28
N LEU A 145 -2.88 1.29 8.33
CA LEU A 145 -4.05 2.17 8.37
C LEU A 145 -5.22 1.43 7.74
N VAL A 146 -6.10 0.88 8.59
CA VAL A 146 -7.09 -0.11 8.19
C VAL A 146 -8.44 0.53 7.85
N GLU A 147 -8.92 0.28 6.64
CA GLU A 147 -10.28 0.55 6.19
C GLU A 147 -10.60 -0.34 4.97
N SER A 148 -11.08 -1.56 5.20
CA SER A 148 -11.22 -2.58 4.16
C SER A 148 -12.58 -3.27 4.21
N SER A 149 -13.19 -3.45 3.04
CA SER A 149 -14.41 -4.29 2.90
C SER A 149 -14.12 -5.79 2.92
N GLY A 150 -12.87 -6.20 3.14
CA GLY A 150 -12.44 -7.59 3.12
C GLY A 150 -12.09 -8.08 1.72
N ILE A 151 -12.21 -9.39 1.50
CA ILE A 151 -11.87 -10.03 0.22
C ILE A 151 -12.98 -9.78 -0.80
N ASN A 152 -12.59 -9.51 -2.05
CA ASN A 152 -13.53 -9.45 -3.17
C ASN A 152 -14.03 -10.87 -3.52
N LEU A 153 -15.24 -11.20 -3.07
CA LEU A 153 -15.84 -12.52 -3.27
C LEU A 153 -16.23 -12.80 -4.73
N MET A 154 -16.32 -11.78 -5.59
CA MET A 154 -16.67 -11.97 -7.01
C MET A 154 -15.54 -12.65 -7.79
N ASN A 155 -14.31 -12.53 -7.30
CA ASN A 155 -13.10 -13.12 -7.91
C ASN A 155 -12.51 -14.24 -7.02
N TYR A 156 -13.37 -14.97 -6.31
CA TYR A 156 -12.95 -16.05 -5.41
C TYR A 156 -12.36 -17.24 -6.19
N THR A 157 -11.18 -17.66 -5.74
CA THR A 157 -10.58 -18.95 -6.09
C THR A 157 -10.02 -19.61 -4.82
N VAL A 158 -9.87 -20.92 -4.83
CA VAL A 158 -9.29 -21.66 -3.68
C VAL A 158 -7.85 -21.20 -3.42
N GLU A 159 -7.08 -21.00 -4.48
CA GLU A 159 -5.70 -20.52 -4.42
C GLU A 159 -5.60 -19.13 -3.79
N PHE A 160 -6.47 -18.21 -4.22
CA PHE A 160 -6.53 -16.87 -3.64
C PHE A 160 -6.86 -16.91 -2.14
N TRP A 161 -7.86 -17.73 -1.76
CA TRP A 161 -8.24 -17.89 -0.37
C TRP A 161 -7.09 -18.45 0.48
N SER A 162 -6.43 -19.50 -0.01
CA SER A 162 -5.28 -20.12 0.65
C SER A 162 -4.13 -19.13 0.82
N ASN A 163 -3.81 -18.35 -0.22
CA ASN A 163 -2.74 -17.36 -0.18
C ASN A 163 -3.03 -16.22 0.82
N THR A 164 -4.31 -15.85 0.99
CA THR A 164 -4.74 -14.82 1.96
C THR A 164 -4.36 -15.19 3.39
N GLY A 165 -4.38 -16.47 3.74
CA GLY A 165 -3.91 -16.97 5.05
C GLY A 165 -2.46 -16.59 5.37
N GLY A 166 -1.63 -16.35 4.34
CA GLY A 166 -0.26 -15.88 4.48
C GLY A 166 -0.15 -14.50 5.16
N MET A 167 -1.16 -13.63 5.03
CA MET A 167 -1.18 -12.35 5.75
C MET A 167 -1.25 -12.55 7.27
N PHE A 168 -2.12 -13.43 7.73
CA PHE A 168 -2.26 -13.74 9.16
C PHE A 168 -1.01 -14.42 9.70
N TYR A 169 -0.47 -15.38 8.95
CA TYR A 169 0.80 -16.01 9.27
C TYR A 169 1.94 -14.97 9.36
N GLY A 170 2.02 -14.02 8.42
CA GLY A 170 3.02 -12.96 8.42
C GLY A 170 2.93 -12.08 9.66
N LEU A 171 1.73 -11.63 10.05
CA LEU A 171 1.52 -10.84 11.27
C LEU A 171 1.95 -11.62 12.52
N ALA A 172 1.54 -12.89 12.64
CA ALA A 172 1.96 -13.75 13.75
C ALA A 172 3.48 -13.91 13.81
N LYS A 173 4.16 -14.02 12.66
CA LYS A 173 5.64 -14.08 12.61
C LYS A 173 6.32 -12.79 13.04
N LEU A 174 5.76 -11.63 12.68
CA LEU A 174 6.30 -10.34 13.12
C LEU A 174 6.21 -10.23 14.65
N SER A 175 5.03 -10.50 15.23
CA SER A 175 4.82 -10.47 16.67
C SER A 175 5.74 -11.46 17.39
N ALA A 176 5.83 -12.70 16.90
CA ALA A 176 6.75 -13.71 17.47
C ALA A 176 8.24 -13.31 17.38
N ALA A 177 8.62 -12.50 16.39
CA ALA A 177 9.96 -11.97 16.25
C ALA A 177 10.21 -10.70 17.08
N GLY A 178 9.23 -10.23 17.84
CA GLY A 178 9.30 -8.98 18.62
C GLY A 178 9.30 -7.73 17.75
N ILE A 179 8.80 -7.82 16.52
CA ILE A 179 8.65 -6.68 15.60
C ILE A 179 7.24 -6.13 15.79
N PRO A 180 7.09 -4.88 16.27
CA PRO A 180 5.78 -4.32 16.57
C PRO A 180 4.87 -4.24 15.35
N THR A 181 3.61 -4.69 15.52
CA THR A 181 2.53 -4.52 14.56
C THR A 181 1.48 -3.58 15.12
N ILE A 182 1.14 -2.52 14.38
CA ILE A 182 0.25 -1.45 14.82
C ILE A 182 -0.86 -1.29 13.79
N ALA A 183 -2.11 -1.47 14.20
CA ALA A 183 -3.27 -1.20 13.36
C ALA A 183 -3.96 0.07 13.80
N VAL A 184 -4.20 0.98 12.84
CA VAL A 184 -5.02 2.18 13.06
C VAL A 184 -6.32 2.02 12.29
N LEU A 185 -7.40 1.78 13.02
CA LEU A 185 -8.72 1.49 12.46
C LEU A 185 -9.44 2.81 12.16
N HIS A 186 -9.47 3.17 10.87
CA HIS A 186 -10.00 4.47 10.39
C HIS A 186 -11.45 4.44 9.98
N GLY A 187 -11.96 3.31 9.55
CA GLY A 187 -13.30 3.16 9.04
C GLY A 187 -13.87 1.76 9.30
N LEU A 188 -14.89 1.39 8.54
CA LEU A 188 -15.45 0.06 8.59
C LEU A 188 -14.45 -0.94 7.99
N SER A 189 -14.12 -1.94 8.78
CA SER A 189 -13.26 -3.06 8.36
C SER A 189 -13.99 -4.38 8.64
N THR A 190 -14.18 -5.17 7.60
CA THR A 190 -15.02 -6.39 7.67
C THR A 190 -14.24 -7.63 7.30
N ALA A 191 -14.68 -8.77 7.82
CA ALA A 191 -14.13 -10.09 7.54
C ALA A 191 -12.59 -10.12 7.68
N GLY A 192 -11.87 -10.43 6.60
CA GLY A 192 -10.40 -10.43 6.57
C GLY A 192 -9.77 -9.08 6.96
N GLY A 193 -10.43 -7.95 6.65
CA GLY A 193 -10.01 -6.62 7.09
C GLY A 193 -10.11 -6.43 8.61
N ALA A 194 -11.08 -7.08 9.28
CA ALA A 194 -11.21 -7.03 10.74
C ALA A 194 -10.16 -7.89 11.46
N TYR A 195 -9.62 -8.92 10.81
CA TYR A 195 -8.53 -9.73 11.38
C TYR A 195 -7.23 -8.95 11.53
N GLN A 196 -6.97 -7.97 10.67
CA GLN A 196 -5.75 -7.17 10.72
C GLN A 196 -5.59 -6.47 12.10
N PRO A 197 -6.55 -5.65 12.58
CA PRO A 197 -6.47 -5.11 13.93
C PRO A 197 -6.53 -6.20 15.01
N GLY A 198 -7.30 -7.27 14.81
CA GLY A 198 -7.43 -8.36 15.79
C GLY A 198 -6.14 -9.14 16.04
N MET A 199 -5.18 -9.13 15.09
CA MET A 199 -3.88 -9.81 15.18
C MET A 199 -2.70 -8.84 15.41
N SER A 200 -2.95 -7.54 15.47
CA SER A 200 -1.90 -6.55 15.72
C SER A 200 -1.58 -6.43 17.20
N ASP A 201 -0.31 -6.15 17.54
CA ASP A 201 0.13 -5.96 18.94
C ASP A 201 -0.50 -4.70 19.56
N TYR A 202 -0.74 -3.67 18.72
CA TYR A 202 -1.37 -2.42 19.14
C TYR A 202 -2.50 -2.04 18.19
N VAL A 203 -3.64 -1.63 18.75
CA VAL A 203 -4.81 -1.17 17.99
C VAL A 203 -5.22 0.24 18.43
N ILE A 204 -5.30 1.15 17.47
CA ILE A 204 -5.77 2.52 17.68
C ILE A 204 -7.07 2.71 16.90
N GLY A 205 -8.19 2.90 17.59
CA GLY A 205 -9.48 3.16 16.96
C GLY A 205 -9.74 4.66 16.79
N VAL A 206 -10.10 5.09 15.57
CA VAL A 206 -10.55 6.46 15.34
C VAL A 206 -11.97 6.62 15.87
N LYS A 207 -12.16 7.56 16.80
CA LYS A 207 -13.45 7.81 17.44
C LYS A 207 -14.56 8.05 16.42
N LYS A 208 -15.69 7.38 16.57
CA LYS A 208 -16.89 7.41 15.71
C LYS A 208 -16.75 6.70 14.36
N ASN A 209 -15.55 6.50 13.83
CA ASN A 209 -15.34 5.96 12.48
C ASN A 209 -14.76 4.55 12.49
N GLY A 210 -13.85 4.25 13.44
CA GLY A 210 -13.20 2.94 13.51
C GLY A 210 -14.19 1.86 13.94
N MET A 211 -14.43 0.88 13.06
CA MET A 211 -15.33 -0.25 13.30
C MET A 211 -14.73 -1.53 12.71
N ALA A 212 -14.71 -2.60 13.48
CA ALA A 212 -14.36 -3.93 13.01
C ALA A 212 -15.57 -4.86 13.17
N ALA A 213 -15.90 -5.62 12.13
CA ALA A 213 -17.02 -6.54 12.13
C ALA A 213 -16.67 -7.82 11.37
N LEU A 214 -17.25 -8.96 11.80
CA LEU A 214 -17.06 -10.25 11.09
C LEU A 214 -17.64 -10.25 9.70
N ALA A 215 -18.75 -9.54 9.48
CA ALA A 215 -19.40 -9.41 8.19
C ALA A 215 -19.80 -7.95 7.97
N GLY A 216 -20.01 -7.59 6.71
CA GLY A 216 -20.61 -6.31 6.35
C GLY A 216 -22.08 -6.21 6.80
N PRO A 217 -22.63 -4.99 6.82
CA PRO A 217 -24.04 -4.74 7.10
C PRO A 217 -24.92 -5.29 6.01
#